data_15989378acb317b011d0f8a128c21594
#
_entry.id   15989378acb317b011d0f8a128c21594
#
_cell.length_a   1.000
_cell.length_b   1.000
_cell.length_c   1.000
_cell.angle_alpha   90.00
_cell.angle_beta   90.00
_cell.angle_gamma   90.00
#
_symmetry.space_group_name_H-M   'P 1'
#
loop_
_entity.id
_entity.type
_entity.pdbx_description
1 polymer ?
#
loop_
_entity_poly.entity_id
_entity_poly.type
_entity_poly.pdbx_seq_one_letter_code
_entity_poly.pdbx_strand_id
1 'polypeptide(L)'
;MILQRIIKWFTKPVNTNPTNVFNCRDLVWITDIKSTRFNVETTVYYFQLYFCSGLIIKVCQDSEDGTYQQLEELRELFINNIGFSYLQIDGKQFDSV
;
A
#
# COMPACT_ATOMS: atom_id res chain seq x y z
N MET A 1 4.91 -2.84 -24.16
CA MET A 1 5.94 -2.31 -23.26
C MET A 1 5.41 -2.29 -21.82
N ILE A 2 6.22 -2.75 -20.91
CA ILE A 2 5.86 -2.74 -19.50
C ILE A 2 6.48 -1.50 -18.86
N LEU A 3 5.62 -0.64 -18.29
CA LEU A 3 6.08 0.49 -17.52
C LEU A 3 6.16 0.06 -16.07
N GLN A 4 7.31 0.28 -15.48
CA GLN A 4 7.51 0.02 -14.07
C GLN A 4 7.76 1.33 -13.35
N ARG A 5 6.94 1.63 -12.36
CA ARG A 5 7.13 2.80 -11.51
C ARG A 5 7.73 2.34 -10.19
N ILE A 6 8.75 3.06 -9.75
CA ILE A 6 9.44 2.76 -8.50
C ILE A 6 9.20 3.92 -7.55
N ILE A 7 8.61 3.60 -6.39
CA ILE A 7 8.30 4.58 -5.36
C ILE A 7 9.01 4.18 -4.08
N LYS A 8 9.70 5.11 -3.47
CA LYS A 8 10.27 4.91 -2.15
C LYS A 8 9.31 5.46 -1.12
N TRP A 9 8.95 4.60 -0.20
CA TRP A 9 7.98 4.93 0.83
C TRP A 9 8.62 4.81 2.19
N PHE A 10 9.35 5.79 2.63
CA PHE A 10 9.80 5.83 4.00
C PHE A 10 10.74 6.98 4.20
N THR A 11 11.01 7.29 5.43
CA THR A 11 11.87 8.38 5.82
C THR A 11 13.08 7.92 6.63
N LYS A 12 13.13 6.65 7.00
CA LYS A 12 14.21 6.11 7.81
C LYS A 12 15.19 5.33 6.98
N PRO A 13 16.49 5.51 7.18
CA PRO A 13 17.48 4.63 6.59
C PRO A 13 17.42 3.27 7.30
N VAL A 14 17.09 2.23 6.56
CA VAL A 14 17.06 0.87 7.10
C VAL A 14 17.92 0.01 6.21
N ASN A 15 18.64 -0.94 6.82
CA ASN A 15 19.54 -1.80 6.07
C ASN A 15 18.82 -2.74 5.13
N THR A 16 17.60 -3.15 5.50
CA THR A 16 16.82 -4.06 4.69
C THR A 16 15.39 -3.53 4.58
N ASN A 17 15.18 -2.67 3.61
CA ASN A 17 13.84 -2.21 3.31
C ASN A 17 13.12 -3.26 2.46
N PRO A 18 11.88 -3.60 2.79
CA PRO A 18 11.12 -4.50 1.92
C PRO A 18 10.87 -3.84 0.58
N THR A 19 10.92 -4.65 -0.47
CA THR A 19 10.59 -4.24 -1.82
C THR A 19 9.37 -5.03 -2.26
N ASN A 20 8.34 -4.32 -2.69
CA ASN A 20 7.12 -4.94 -3.15
C ASN A 20 6.82 -4.52 -4.58
N VAL A 21 6.51 -5.49 -5.42
CA VAL A 21 6.15 -5.25 -6.81
C VAL A 21 4.71 -5.72 -7.00
N PHE A 22 3.86 -4.82 -7.46
CA PHE A 22 2.45 -5.11 -7.68
C PHE A 22 2.16 -5.12 -9.17
N ASN A 23 1.49 -6.16 -9.65
CA ASN A 23 0.96 -6.18 -10.99
C ASN A 23 -0.42 -5.54 -10.96
N CYS A 24 -0.48 -4.26 -11.29
CA CYS A 24 -1.72 -3.50 -11.22
C CYS A 24 -2.74 -3.92 -12.27
N ARG A 25 -2.35 -4.72 -13.27
CA ARG A 25 -3.28 -5.32 -14.21
C ARG A 25 -4.22 -6.32 -13.54
N ASP A 26 -3.73 -6.96 -12.48
CA ASP A 26 -4.52 -7.94 -11.74
C ASP A 26 -5.29 -7.30 -10.59
N LEU A 27 -5.08 -6.02 -10.35
CA LEU A 27 -5.77 -5.27 -9.30
C LEU A 27 -7.18 -4.92 -9.78
N VAL A 28 -8.20 -5.38 -9.05
CA VAL A 28 -9.59 -5.21 -9.48
C VAL A 28 -10.40 -4.29 -8.57
N TRP A 29 -9.97 -4.11 -7.34
CA TRP A 29 -10.71 -3.28 -6.38
C TRP A 29 -9.80 -2.70 -5.32
N ILE A 30 -10.06 -1.46 -4.95
CA ILE A 30 -9.37 -0.78 -3.85
C ILE A 30 -10.44 -0.23 -2.92
N THR A 31 -10.37 -0.59 -1.64
CA THR A 31 -11.37 -0.11 -0.67
C THR A 31 -11.11 1.33 -0.29
N ASP A 32 -12.11 1.96 0.30
CA ASP A 32 -11.90 3.23 0.98
C ASP A 32 -10.99 3.04 2.19
N ILE A 33 -10.43 4.13 2.69
CA ILE A 33 -9.65 4.10 3.91
C ILE A 33 -10.59 3.87 5.07
N LYS A 34 -10.28 2.86 5.86
CA LYS A 34 -11.03 2.46 7.03
C LYS A 34 -10.17 2.64 8.26
N SER A 35 -10.80 2.62 9.42
CA SER A 35 -10.09 2.69 10.69
C SER A 35 -10.36 1.44 11.51
N THR A 36 -9.37 1.06 12.29
CA THR A 36 -9.52 0.01 13.28
C THR A 36 -8.83 0.44 14.54
N ARG A 37 -9.30 -0.03 15.69
CA ARG A 37 -8.63 0.27 16.95
C ARG A 37 -7.51 -0.71 17.19
N PHE A 38 -6.34 -0.17 17.41
CA PHE A 38 -5.20 -0.96 17.85
C PHE A 38 -5.30 -1.20 19.38
N ASN A 39 -5.64 -0.16 20.12
CA ASN A 39 -5.92 -0.23 21.55
C ASN A 39 -6.89 0.90 21.91
N VAL A 40 -7.14 1.10 23.21
CA VAL A 40 -8.11 2.08 23.68
C VAL A 40 -7.80 3.50 23.18
N GLU A 41 -6.52 3.82 23.00
CA GLU A 41 -6.08 5.17 22.68
C GLU A 41 -5.62 5.34 21.23
N THR A 42 -5.39 4.25 20.51
CA THR A 42 -4.76 4.30 19.20
C THR A 42 -5.68 3.78 18.11
N THR A 43 -5.93 4.62 17.11
CA THR A 43 -6.66 4.26 15.90
C THR A 43 -5.68 4.16 14.76
N VAL A 44 -5.77 3.09 13.98
CA VAL A 44 -4.93 2.86 12.81
C VAL A 44 -5.81 2.86 11.58
N TYR A 45 -5.35 3.50 10.53
CA TYR A 45 -6.06 3.59 9.26
C TYR A 45 -5.45 2.62 8.25
N TYR A 46 -6.28 2.08 7.37
CA TYR A 46 -5.85 1.14 6.35
C TYR A 46 -6.82 1.12 5.18
N PHE A 47 -6.35 0.59 4.04
CA PHE A 47 -7.21 0.21 2.94
C PHE A 47 -6.76 -1.15 2.42
N GLN A 48 -7.56 -1.75 1.55
CA GLN A 48 -7.27 -3.09 1.03
C GLN A 48 -7.24 -3.08 -0.50
N LEU A 49 -6.36 -3.91 -1.05
CA LEU A 49 -6.20 -4.14 -2.47
C LEU A 49 -6.69 -5.55 -2.78
N TYR A 50 -7.61 -5.66 -3.71
CA TYR A 50 -8.16 -6.95 -4.14
C TYR A 50 -7.68 -7.27 -5.54
N PHE A 51 -7.06 -8.42 -5.69
CA PHE A 51 -6.52 -8.89 -6.96
C PHE A 51 -7.39 -9.98 -7.55
N CYS A 52 -7.38 -10.12 -8.88
CA CYS A 52 -8.22 -11.10 -9.57
C CYS A 52 -7.88 -12.55 -9.20
N SER A 53 -6.70 -12.81 -8.68
CA SER A 53 -6.30 -14.13 -8.19
C SER A 53 -6.95 -14.52 -6.86
N GLY A 54 -7.63 -13.57 -6.21
CA GLY A 54 -8.15 -13.76 -4.86
C GLY A 54 -7.24 -13.24 -3.77
N LEU A 55 -6.03 -12.79 -4.13
CA LEU A 55 -5.11 -12.20 -3.16
C LEU A 55 -5.68 -10.88 -2.65
N ILE A 56 -5.60 -10.67 -1.35
CA ILE A 56 -6.02 -9.44 -0.70
C ILE A 56 -4.83 -8.91 0.09
N ILE A 57 -4.44 -7.68 -0.18
CA ILE A 57 -3.34 -7.01 0.53
C ILE A 57 -3.92 -5.90 1.39
N LYS A 58 -3.55 -5.88 2.65
CA LYS A 58 -3.92 -4.83 3.58
C LYS A 58 -2.80 -3.82 3.67
N VAL A 59 -3.10 -2.57 3.41
CA VAL A 59 -2.14 -1.47 3.43
C VAL A 59 -2.44 -0.60 4.62
N CYS A 60 -1.59 -0.69 5.65
CA CYS A 60 -1.78 0.03 6.90
C CYS A 60 -0.95 1.29 6.93
N GLN A 61 -1.43 2.27 7.69
CA GLN A 61 -0.64 3.43 8.05
C GLN A 61 0.61 2.97 8.82
N ASP A 62 1.74 3.59 8.53
CA ASP A 62 2.96 3.29 9.28
C ASP A 62 2.82 3.72 10.73
N SER A 63 3.27 2.86 11.63
CA SER A 63 3.03 3.05 13.05
C SER A 63 3.85 4.18 13.67
N GLU A 64 5.02 4.49 13.12
CA GLU A 64 5.91 5.46 13.74
C GLU A 64 5.87 6.83 13.10
N ASP A 65 5.96 6.89 11.77
CA ASP A 65 6.07 8.15 11.06
C ASP A 65 4.93 8.36 10.06
N GLY A 66 4.05 7.40 9.95
CA GLY A 66 3.01 7.45 8.95
C GLY A 66 1.90 8.41 9.29
N THR A 67 1.43 9.14 8.31
CA THR A 67 0.29 10.04 8.46
C THR A 67 -0.87 9.52 7.63
N TYR A 68 -2.06 9.97 7.98
CA TYR A 68 -3.25 9.68 7.19
C TYR A 68 -3.09 10.17 5.75
N GLN A 69 -2.49 11.35 5.58
CA GLN A 69 -2.26 11.93 4.26
C GLN A 69 -1.36 11.04 3.41
N GLN A 70 -0.32 10.47 3.99
CA GLN A 70 0.56 9.55 3.27
C GLN A 70 -0.20 8.32 2.81
N LEU A 71 -1.11 7.81 3.64
CA LEU A 71 -1.94 6.67 3.27
C LEU A 71 -2.90 7.03 2.13
N GLU A 72 -3.49 8.22 2.16
CA GLU A 72 -4.32 8.71 1.08
C GLU A 72 -3.54 8.82 -0.24
N GLU A 73 -2.34 9.36 -0.18
CA GLU A 73 -1.47 9.48 -1.35
C GLU A 73 -1.11 8.12 -1.94
N LEU A 74 -0.82 7.16 -1.08
CA LEU A 74 -0.52 5.80 -1.52
C LEU A 74 -1.74 5.15 -2.17
N ARG A 75 -2.91 5.34 -1.59
CA ARG A 75 -4.15 4.83 -2.16
C ARG A 75 -4.39 5.42 -3.55
N GLU A 76 -4.22 6.74 -3.70
CA GLU A 76 -4.35 7.41 -4.99
C GLU A 76 -3.36 6.86 -6.02
N LEU A 77 -2.15 6.54 -5.59
CA LEU A 77 -1.15 5.95 -6.47
C LEU A 77 -1.63 4.62 -7.04
N PHE A 78 -2.23 3.77 -6.21
CA PHE A 78 -2.79 2.50 -6.68
C PHE A 78 -4.00 2.74 -7.59
N ILE A 79 -4.88 3.67 -7.24
CA ILE A 79 -6.05 4.00 -8.05
C ILE A 79 -5.63 4.43 -9.45
N ASN A 80 -4.61 5.27 -9.53
CA ASN A 80 -4.14 5.81 -10.81
C ASN A 80 -3.39 4.78 -11.65
N ASN A 81 -3.03 3.64 -11.07
CA ASN A 81 -2.30 2.59 -11.78
C ASN A 81 -3.10 1.31 -11.98
N ILE A 82 -4.34 1.26 -11.51
CA ILE A 82 -5.18 0.08 -11.65
C ILE A 82 -5.34 -0.26 -13.14
N GLY A 83 -5.11 -1.52 -13.48
CA GLY A 83 -5.23 -1.98 -14.85
C GLY A 83 -4.06 -1.68 -15.77
N PHE A 84 -3.05 -0.94 -15.32
CA PHE A 84 -1.96 -0.52 -16.19
C PHE A 84 -0.72 -1.41 -16.12
N SER A 85 0.16 -1.21 -15.17
CA SER A 85 1.46 -1.83 -15.22
C SER A 85 1.94 -2.19 -13.82
N TYR A 86 3.20 -2.60 -13.75
CA TYR A 86 3.81 -2.91 -12.46
C TYR A 86 4.10 -1.64 -11.68
N LEU A 87 3.88 -1.71 -10.38
CA LEU A 87 4.19 -0.65 -9.45
C LEU A 87 5.10 -1.24 -8.38
N GLN A 88 6.29 -0.66 -8.21
CA GLN A 88 7.23 -1.07 -7.18
C GLN A 88 7.25 -0.05 -6.06
N ILE A 89 7.08 -0.51 -4.83
CA ILE A 89 7.12 0.34 -3.65
C ILE A 89 8.17 -0.21 -2.71
N ASP A 90 9.18 0.61 -2.44
CA ASP A 90 10.27 0.26 -1.55
C ASP A 90 10.08 0.87 -0.17
N GLY A 91 10.50 0.15 0.85
CA GLY A 91 10.56 0.69 2.20
C GLY A 91 9.28 0.57 3.01
N LYS A 92 8.26 -0.05 2.46
CA LYS A 92 7.01 -0.27 3.18
C LYS A 92 6.66 -1.74 3.18
N GLN A 93 6.17 -2.23 4.31
CA GLN A 93 5.69 -3.58 4.44
C GLN A 93 4.20 -3.65 4.14
N PHE A 94 3.82 -4.67 3.39
CA PHE A 94 2.43 -4.95 3.04
C PHE A 94 2.07 -6.33 3.55
N ASP A 95 0.86 -6.46 4.07
CA ASP A 95 0.40 -7.71 4.67
C ASP A 95 -0.67 -8.36 3.80
N SER A 96 -0.55 -9.68 3.60
CA SER A 96 -1.66 -10.40 2.99
C SER A 96 -2.73 -10.72 4.03
N VAL A 97 -3.93 -10.70 3.56
CA VAL A 97 -5.09 -10.97 4.39
C VAL A 97 -5.53 -12.43 4.20
#